data_b6a59ba8f7908f17542ee4c5ef79694e
#
_entry.id   b6a59ba8f7908f17542ee4c5ef79694e
#
_cell.length_a   1.000
_cell.length_b   1.000
_cell.length_c   1.000
_cell.angle_alpha   90.00
_cell.angle_beta   90.00
_cell.angle_gamma   90.00
#
_symmetry.space_group_name_H-M   'P 1'
#
loop_
_entity.id
_entity.type
_entity.pdbx_description
1 polymer ?
#
loop_
_entity_poly.entity_id
_entity_poly.type
_entity_poly.pdbx_seq_one_letter_code
_entity_poly.pdbx_strand_id
1 'polypeptide(L)'
;MNERIKELRTMLGLSTEKFGARVGVTRSAISRIENGVVNVTEQMQKSICREFNVNEEWLINGTGEMFNDLSQDEELAYIVGQALPQADDFVKNTFIALGRLSQEFTAEDWQVVKKFVDALAGKDK
;
A
#
# COMPACT_ATOMS: atom_id res chain seq x y z
N MET A 1 -18.42 -8.74 8.50
CA MET A 1 -17.30 -7.78 8.40
C MET A 1 -16.05 -8.20 9.19
N ASN A 2 -16.25 -8.70 10.40
CA ASN A 2 -15.09 -9.07 11.26
C ASN A 2 -14.19 -10.14 10.62
N GLU A 3 -14.77 -11.11 9.98
CA GLU A 3 -14.02 -12.16 9.28
C GLU A 3 -13.21 -11.61 8.12
N ARG A 4 -13.74 -10.59 7.44
CA ARG A 4 -13.05 -9.98 6.32
C ARG A 4 -11.83 -9.16 6.75
N ILE A 5 -11.85 -8.62 7.97
CA ILE A 5 -10.67 -7.95 8.54
C ILE A 5 -9.51 -8.94 8.66
N LYS A 6 -9.78 -10.13 9.15
CA LYS A 6 -8.75 -11.16 9.26
C LYS A 6 -8.28 -11.62 7.88
N GLU A 7 -9.20 -11.79 6.94
CA GLU A 7 -8.88 -12.16 5.56
C GLU A 7 -7.97 -11.12 4.92
N LEU A 8 -8.31 -9.84 5.07
CA LEU A 8 -7.50 -8.73 4.57
C LEU A 8 -6.10 -8.74 5.18
N ARG A 9 -6.03 -8.85 6.50
CA ARG A 9 -4.75 -8.86 7.20
C ARG A 9 -3.86 -10.00 6.71
N THR A 10 -4.44 -11.19 6.58
CA THR A 10 -3.71 -12.37 6.10
C THR A 10 -3.22 -12.17 4.66
N MET A 11 -4.06 -11.60 3.81
CA MET A 11 -3.69 -11.32 2.42
C MET A 11 -2.52 -10.34 2.35
N LEU A 12 -2.49 -9.34 3.26
CA LEU A 12 -1.40 -8.36 3.32
C LEU A 12 -0.14 -8.93 3.97
N GLY A 13 -0.20 -10.11 4.58
CA GLY A 13 0.94 -10.71 5.28
C GLY A 13 1.32 -10.00 6.56
N LEU A 14 0.38 -9.31 7.20
CA LEU A 14 0.64 -8.53 8.41
C LEU A 14 0.21 -9.29 9.66
N SER A 15 0.96 -9.10 10.76
CA SER A 15 0.53 -9.55 12.08
C SER A 15 -0.57 -8.64 12.60
N THR A 16 -1.28 -9.09 13.64
CA THR A 16 -2.30 -8.24 14.28
C THR A 16 -1.68 -6.95 14.82
N GLU A 17 -0.46 -7.03 15.33
CA GLU A 17 0.26 -5.87 15.86
C GLU A 17 0.58 -4.87 14.74
N LYS A 18 1.13 -5.36 13.62
CA LYS A 18 1.50 -4.49 12.50
C LYS A 18 0.29 -3.90 11.80
N PHE A 19 -0.76 -4.69 11.63
CA PHE A 19 -2.01 -4.20 11.04
C PHE A 19 -2.60 -3.11 11.93
N GLY A 20 -2.67 -3.35 13.24
CA GLY A 20 -3.18 -2.37 14.19
C GLY A 20 -2.39 -1.07 14.17
N ALA A 21 -1.05 -1.17 14.15
CA ALA A 21 -0.19 0.01 14.10
C ALA A 21 -0.48 0.86 12.85
N ARG A 22 -0.76 0.20 11.70
CA ARG A 22 -1.06 0.90 10.45
C ARG A 22 -2.36 1.68 10.51
N VAL A 23 -3.33 1.20 11.26
CA VAL A 23 -4.65 1.87 11.36
C VAL A 23 -4.86 2.59 12.69
N GLY A 24 -3.82 2.66 13.51
CA GLY A 24 -3.84 3.46 14.73
C GLY A 24 -4.50 2.81 15.93
N VAL A 25 -4.53 1.47 15.99
CA VAL A 25 -5.12 0.74 17.12
C VAL A 25 -4.16 -0.33 17.62
N THR A 26 -4.46 -0.87 18.81
CA THR A 26 -3.61 -1.87 19.44
C THR A 26 -3.83 -3.26 18.83
N ARG A 27 -2.84 -4.14 19.04
CA ARG A 27 -2.96 -5.55 18.71
C ARG A 27 -4.20 -6.19 19.33
N SER A 28 -4.46 -5.85 20.61
CA SER A 28 -5.62 -6.39 21.33
C SER A 28 -6.93 -5.97 20.68
N ALA A 29 -7.01 -4.73 20.21
CA ALA A 29 -8.20 -4.23 19.52
C ALA A 29 -8.46 -5.00 18.23
N ILE A 30 -7.42 -5.25 17.43
CA ILE A 30 -7.55 -6.03 16.20
C ILE A 30 -7.99 -7.46 16.51
N SER A 31 -7.37 -8.09 17.51
CA SER A 31 -7.73 -9.46 17.90
C SER A 31 -9.20 -9.56 18.30
N ARG A 32 -9.69 -8.60 19.06
CA ARG A 32 -11.09 -8.58 19.50
C ARG A 32 -12.05 -8.38 18.32
N ILE A 33 -11.66 -7.56 17.37
CA ILE A 33 -12.44 -7.37 16.15
C ILE A 33 -12.50 -8.68 15.35
N GLU A 34 -11.34 -9.32 15.12
CA GLU A 34 -11.28 -10.55 14.33
C GLU A 34 -12.06 -11.69 14.96
N ASN A 35 -12.13 -11.72 16.30
CA ASN A 35 -12.85 -12.75 17.03
C ASN A 35 -14.33 -12.42 17.26
N GLY A 36 -14.79 -11.31 16.71
CA GLY A 36 -16.20 -10.93 16.80
C GLY A 36 -16.65 -10.39 18.16
N VAL A 37 -15.70 -10.07 19.04
CA VAL A 37 -15.99 -9.56 20.37
C VAL A 37 -16.53 -8.13 20.31
N VAL A 38 -15.99 -7.33 19.38
CA VAL A 38 -16.44 -5.96 19.15
C VAL A 38 -16.65 -5.74 17.66
N ASN A 39 -17.54 -4.83 17.32
CA ASN A 39 -17.81 -4.48 15.93
C ASN A 39 -16.82 -3.42 15.44
N VAL A 40 -16.60 -3.40 14.12
CA VAL A 40 -15.78 -2.37 13.48
C VAL A 40 -16.58 -1.09 13.40
N THR A 41 -16.04 0.00 13.94
CA THR A 41 -16.69 1.30 13.83
C THR A 41 -16.58 1.85 12.40
N GLU A 42 -17.47 2.79 12.08
CA GLU A 42 -17.43 3.43 10.76
C GLU A 42 -16.09 4.13 10.52
N GLN A 43 -15.56 4.79 11.54
CA GLN A 43 -14.26 5.45 11.46
C GLN A 43 -13.14 4.44 11.19
N MET A 44 -13.18 3.30 11.85
CA MET A 44 -12.21 2.22 11.62
C MET A 44 -12.31 1.69 10.19
N GLN A 45 -13.53 1.48 9.69
CA GLN A 45 -13.76 1.04 8.32
C GLN A 45 -13.09 1.97 7.32
N LYS A 46 -13.31 3.27 7.50
CA LYS A 46 -12.73 4.29 6.63
C LYS A 46 -11.21 4.33 6.72
N SER A 47 -10.67 4.17 7.93
CA SER A 47 -9.22 4.14 8.14
C SER A 47 -8.57 2.95 7.44
N ILE A 48 -9.18 1.78 7.54
CA ILE A 48 -8.69 0.56 6.88
C ILE A 48 -8.75 0.72 5.37
N CYS A 49 -9.87 1.19 4.84
CA CYS A 49 -10.04 1.35 3.40
C CYS A 49 -9.04 2.35 2.81
N ARG A 50 -8.77 3.43 3.53
CA ARG A 50 -7.81 4.44 3.10
C ARG A 50 -6.37 3.94 3.19
N GLU A 51 -6.03 3.28 4.29
CA GLU A 51 -4.65 2.84 4.53
C GLU A 51 -4.21 1.75 3.54
N PHE A 52 -5.11 0.84 3.20
CA PHE A 52 -4.78 -0.34 2.40
C PHE A 52 -5.45 -0.36 1.02
N ASN A 53 -6.10 0.73 0.63
CA ASN A 53 -6.82 0.83 -0.64
C ASN A 53 -7.86 -0.28 -0.81
N VAL A 54 -8.61 -0.54 0.24
CA VAL A 54 -9.63 -1.58 0.26
C VAL A 54 -10.95 -1.04 -0.30
N ASN A 55 -11.62 -1.86 -1.07
CA ASN A 55 -12.96 -1.57 -1.56
C ASN A 55 -13.94 -1.61 -0.37
N GLU A 56 -14.52 -0.47 -0.05
CA GLU A 56 -15.42 -0.34 1.09
C GLU A 56 -16.61 -1.28 1.00
N GLU A 57 -17.16 -1.46 -0.19
CA GLU A 57 -18.29 -2.37 -0.40
C GLU A 57 -17.91 -3.82 -0.11
N TRP A 58 -16.69 -4.24 -0.49
CA TRP A 58 -16.20 -5.57 -0.14
C TRP A 58 -16.08 -5.72 1.37
N LEU A 59 -15.52 -4.73 2.05
CA LEU A 59 -15.31 -4.82 3.49
C LEU A 59 -16.64 -4.89 4.25
N ILE A 60 -17.60 -4.08 3.86
CA ILE A 60 -18.89 -3.97 4.56
C ILE A 60 -19.84 -5.10 4.16
N ASN A 61 -19.99 -5.34 2.86
CA ASN A 61 -21.01 -6.23 2.31
C ASN A 61 -20.48 -7.55 1.76
N GLY A 62 -19.17 -7.66 1.58
CA GLY A 62 -18.57 -8.86 1.00
C GLY A 62 -18.73 -8.99 -0.51
N THR A 63 -19.10 -7.90 -1.19
CA THR A 63 -19.31 -7.89 -2.64
C THR A 63 -18.21 -7.12 -3.36
N GLY A 64 -17.91 -7.53 -4.59
CA GLY A 64 -16.86 -6.90 -5.39
C GLY A 64 -15.47 -7.40 -5.02
N GLU A 65 -14.46 -6.72 -5.54
CA GLU A 65 -13.08 -7.06 -5.29
C GLU A 65 -12.59 -6.48 -3.96
N MET A 66 -11.65 -7.17 -3.33
CA MET A 66 -11.07 -6.74 -2.04
C MET A 66 -10.43 -5.36 -2.13
N PHE A 67 -9.69 -5.10 -3.19
CA PHE A 67 -8.98 -3.85 -3.38
C PHE A 67 -9.56 -3.03 -4.52
N ASN A 68 -9.48 -1.70 -4.38
CA ASN A 68 -9.85 -0.80 -5.46
C ASN A 68 -8.82 -0.87 -6.58
N ASP A 69 -9.28 -0.65 -7.82
CA ASP A 69 -8.36 -0.49 -8.94
C ASP A 69 -7.61 0.83 -8.79
N LEU A 70 -6.31 0.78 -9.03
CA LEU A 70 -5.46 1.96 -8.98
C LEU A 70 -5.10 2.38 -10.41
N SER A 71 -5.05 3.69 -10.64
CA SER A 71 -4.41 4.20 -11.85
C SER A 71 -2.93 3.82 -11.79
N GLN A 72 -2.25 3.88 -12.94
CA GLN A 72 -0.83 3.56 -12.99
C GLN A 72 -0.01 4.43 -12.03
N ASP A 73 -0.34 5.71 -11.96
CA ASP A 73 0.36 6.64 -11.07
C ASP A 73 0.09 6.34 -9.59
N GLU A 74 -1.16 6.01 -9.25
CA GLU A 74 -1.52 5.64 -7.88
C GLU A 74 -0.85 4.34 -7.46
N GLU A 75 -0.79 3.37 -8.37
CA GLU A 75 -0.12 2.09 -8.11
C GLU A 75 1.36 2.30 -7.84
N LEU A 76 2.03 3.14 -8.65
CA LEU A 76 3.42 3.47 -8.46
C LEU A 76 3.66 4.12 -7.10
N ALA A 77 2.84 5.12 -6.77
CA ALA A 77 2.95 5.82 -5.48
C ALA A 77 2.73 4.87 -4.31
N TYR A 78 1.79 3.96 -4.42
CA TYR A 78 1.51 2.97 -3.38
C TYR A 78 2.69 2.02 -3.18
N ILE A 79 3.23 1.47 -4.26
CA ILE A 79 4.37 0.54 -4.20
C ILE A 79 5.58 1.22 -3.57
N VAL A 80 5.90 2.43 -4.02
CA VAL A 80 7.03 3.20 -3.49
C VAL A 80 6.82 3.51 -2.01
N GLY A 81 5.62 3.92 -1.63
CA GLY A 81 5.28 4.23 -0.25
C GLY A 81 5.39 3.04 0.69
N GLN A 82 5.15 1.82 0.18
CA GLN A 82 5.28 0.60 0.99
C GLN A 82 6.73 0.13 1.08
N ALA A 83 7.51 0.34 0.04
CA ALA A 83 8.87 -0.18 -0.03
C ALA A 83 9.91 0.73 0.65
N LEU A 84 9.78 2.05 0.48
CA LEU A 84 10.80 3.00 0.93
C LEU A 84 11.02 3.04 2.45
N PRO A 85 9.99 2.90 3.32
CA PRO A 85 10.26 2.92 4.76
C PRO A 85 11.21 1.83 5.24
N GLN A 86 11.34 0.74 4.48
CA GLN A 86 12.22 -0.38 4.82
C GLN A 86 13.58 -0.28 4.13
N ALA A 87 13.77 0.71 3.27
CA ALA A 87 15.00 0.89 2.55
C ALA A 87 16.05 1.59 3.43
N ASP A 88 17.33 1.41 3.10
CA ASP A 88 18.40 2.11 3.81
C ASP A 88 18.49 3.58 3.34
N ASP A 89 19.31 4.35 4.04
CA ASP A 89 19.45 5.79 3.80
C ASP A 89 19.96 6.08 2.38
N PHE A 90 20.84 5.25 1.84
CA PHE A 90 21.34 5.43 0.49
C PHE A 90 20.22 5.35 -0.53
N VAL A 91 19.36 4.33 -0.42
CA VAL A 91 18.22 4.16 -1.32
C VAL A 91 17.23 5.32 -1.18
N LYS A 92 16.90 5.69 0.06
CA LYS A 92 15.99 6.83 0.31
C LYS A 92 16.51 8.11 -0.31
N ASN A 93 17.80 8.41 -0.10
CA ASN A 93 18.41 9.62 -0.65
C ASN A 93 18.46 9.60 -2.16
N THR A 94 18.69 8.42 -2.75
CA THR A 94 18.69 8.25 -4.20
C THR A 94 17.31 8.61 -4.77
N PHE A 95 16.23 8.12 -4.14
CA PHE A 95 14.88 8.43 -4.60
C PHE A 95 14.53 9.91 -4.41
N ILE A 96 14.97 10.51 -3.31
CA ILE A 96 14.76 11.94 -3.09
C ILE A 96 15.45 12.76 -4.19
N ALA A 97 16.71 12.45 -4.48
CA ALA A 97 17.47 13.13 -5.53
C ALA A 97 16.80 12.97 -6.89
N LEU A 98 16.40 11.75 -7.22
CA LEU A 98 15.71 11.48 -8.48
C LEU A 98 14.40 12.26 -8.56
N GLY A 99 13.63 12.29 -7.48
CA GLY A 99 12.36 13.02 -7.45
C GLY A 99 12.55 14.53 -7.66
N ARG A 100 13.61 15.10 -7.09
CA ARG A 100 13.92 16.51 -7.29
C ARG A 100 14.35 16.81 -8.71
N LEU A 101 15.25 15.99 -9.26
CA LEU A 101 15.76 16.15 -10.61
C LEU A 101 14.69 15.90 -11.66
N SER A 102 13.76 14.99 -11.39
CA SER A 102 12.74 14.61 -12.35
C SER A 102 11.82 15.77 -12.74
N GLN A 103 11.71 16.77 -11.89
CA GLN A 103 10.92 17.96 -12.20
C GLN A 103 11.52 18.77 -13.36
N GLU A 104 12.81 18.60 -13.61
CA GLU A 104 13.53 19.27 -14.68
C GLU A 104 13.70 18.39 -15.91
N PHE A 105 13.24 17.15 -15.86
CA PHE A 105 13.45 16.19 -16.95
C PHE A 105 12.63 16.57 -18.16
N THR A 106 13.31 16.52 -19.32
CA THR A 106 12.66 16.60 -20.62
C THR A 106 12.16 15.22 -21.03
N ALA A 107 11.42 15.15 -22.14
CA ALA A 107 10.99 13.86 -22.69
C ALA A 107 12.19 12.98 -23.04
N GLU A 108 13.29 13.59 -23.50
CA GLU A 108 14.51 12.86 -23.83
C GLU A 108 15.15 12.25 -22.59
N ASP A 109 15.17 13.00 -21.49
CA ASP A 109 15.70 12.51 -20.22
C ASP A 109 14.90 11.29 -19.73
N TRP A 110 13.59 11.33 -19.86
CA TRP A 110 12.74 10.20 -19.49
C TRP A 110 13.00 8.97 -20.38
N GLN A 111 13.35 9.16 -21.64
CA GLN A 111 13.72 8.03 -22.50
C GLN A 111 14.99 7.34 -22.02
N VAL A 112 15.95 8.09 -21.50
CA VAL A 112 17.16 7.51 -20.91
C VAL A 112 16.81 6.69 -19.68
N VAL A 113 15.95 7.23 -18.81
CA VAL A 113 15.46 6.52 -17.60
C VAL A 113 14.78 5.22 -18.01
N LYS A 114 13.93 5.28 -19.03
CA LYS A 114 13.24 4.09 -19.54
C LYS A 114 14.22 3.02 -20.02
N LYS A 115 15.24 3.42 -20.77
CA LYS A 115 16.26 2.48 -21.21
C LYS A 115 16.98 1.82 -20.05
N PHE A 116 17.27 2.59 -19.01
CA PHE A 116 17.91 2.06 -17.80
C PHE A 116 17.02 1.02 -17.11
N VAL A 117 15.73 1.34 -16.94
CA VAL A 117 14.78 0.43 -16.33
C VAL A 117 14.61 -0.84 -17.15
N ASP A 118 14.51 -0.71 -18.47
CA ASP A 118 14.40 -1.86 -19.37
C ASP A 118 15.65 -2.75 -19.31
N ALA A 119 16.83 -2.15 -19.21
CA ALA A 119 18.08 -2.89 -19.05
C ALA A 119 18.10 -3.69 -17.75
N LEU A 120 17.65 -3.07 -16.64
CA LEU A 120 17.53 -3.76 -15.35
C LEU A 120 16.56 -4.94 -15.42
N ALA A 121 15.51 -4.81 -16.20
CA ALA A 121 14.51 -5.87 -16.37
C ALA A 121 14.90 -6.89 -17.45
N GLY A 122 16.03 -6.69 -18.15
CA GLY A 122 16.47 -7.58 -19.22
C GLY A 122 15.67 -7.47 -20.50
N LYS A 123 15.03 -6.32 -20.75
CA LYS A 123 14.13 -6.12 -21.90
C LYS A 123 14.75 -5.36 -23.06
N ASP A 124 15.99 -4.93 -22.95
CA ASP A 124 16.62 -4.02 -23.88
C ASP A 124 17.43 -4.71 -24.98
N LYS A 125 17.09 -5.90 -25.32
CA LYS A 125 17.82 -6.66 -26.35
C LYS A 125 17.61 -6.15 -27.76
#